data_1ec5392cf844f9ea56bab5c068ab5f75
#
_entry.id   1ec5392cf844f9ea56bab5c068ab5f75
#
_cell.length_a   1.000
_cell.length_b   1.000
_cell.length_c   1.000
_cell.angle_alpha   90.00
_cell.angle_beta   90.00
_cell.angle_gamma   90.00
#
_symmetry.space_group_name_H-M   'P 1'
#
loop_
_entity.id
_entity.type
_entity.pdbx_description
1 polymer ?
#
loop_
_entity_poly.entity_id
_entity_poly.type
_entity_poly.pdbx_seq_one_letter_code
_entity_poly.pdbx_strand_id
1 'polypeptide(L)'
;MPIVRMGSGKAFFRAAYAYGTLLGEEKHPPENASLEYQLHESSHGGIVYPRDSASPIHQMVVFAYGANRPIGSGSLSEYHSDGTRSLVLENAPLIPAEEWLLQQDLLARHGNGDAKQAQQRLDTVIELLKNLLPDDDIQDITFKAIELSPTRQRIAVHVKTPYGEVPLRSLSLGYRTLMAWMIDLTVQMFARYPDSKKPLHQPAVVLVDEIDLHLHPKWQRKVFTELAKTFPNVQFIVTAHSPLIV
;
A
#
# COMPACT_ATOMS: atom_id res chain seq x y z
N MET A 1 13.63 17.85 6.11
CA MET A 1 12.49 16.91 6.16
C MET A 1 11.47 17.46 7.12
N PRO A 2 10.25 17.82 6.72
CA PRO A 2 9.27 18.32 7.66
C PRO A 2 8.72 17.17 8.50
N ILE A 3 8.92 17.23 9.81
CA ILE A 3 8.33 16.30 10.77
C ILE A 3 6.91 16.82 11.07
N VAL A 4 5.90 16.02 10.80
CA VAL A 4 4.52 16.31 11.13
C VAL A 4 4.20 15.68 12.49
N ARG A 5 3.89 16.50 13.51
CA ARG A 5 3.32 16.03 14.78
C ARG A 5 1.80 15.94 14.64
N MET A 6 1.25 14.77 14.83
CA MET A 6 -0.19 14.57 14.93
C MET A 6 -0.66 14.84 16.38
N GLY A 7 -1.53 15.82 16.55
CA GLY A 7 -2.27 16.06 17.80
C GLY A 7 -3.73 15.65 17.64
N SER A 8 -4.36 15.24 18.73
CA SER A 8 -5.72 14.70 18.77
C SER A 8 -6.74 15.55 17.99
N GLY A 9 -7.36 14.98 16.98
CA GLY A 9 -8.62 15.43 16.39
C GLY A 9 -8.55 16.28 15.12
N LYS A 10 -7.40 16.83 14.70
CA LYS A 10 -7.23 17.54 13.42
C LYS A 10 -5.78 17.44 12.97
N ALA A 11 -5.52 16.82 11.85
CA ALA A 11 -4.21 16.81 11.21
C ALA A 11 -4.15 17.92 10.14
N PHE A 12 -3.16 18.80 10.23
CA PHE A 12 -2.87 19.80 9.21
C PHE A 12 -1.56 19.42 8.53
N PHE A 13 -1.60 19.28 7.21
CA PHE A 13 -0.41 19.05 6.41
C PHE A 13 -0.07 20.32 5.64
N ARG A 14 1.17 20.74 5.73
CA ARG A 14 1.71 21.82 4.91
C ARG A 14 2.88 21.26 4.14
N ALA A 15 2.70 21.02 2.85
CA ALA A 15 3.75 20.55 1.96
C ALA A 15 4.04 21.64 0.93
N ALA A 16 5.32 22.01 0.79
CA ALA A 16 5.78 22.85 -0.30
C ALA A 16 6.30 21.93 -1.43
N TYR A 17 5.76 22.09 -2.63
CA TYR A 17 6.12 21.29 -3.79
C TYR A 17 6.89 22.10 -4.81
N ALA A 18 7.92 21.46 -5.40
CA ALA A 18 8.47 21.89 -6.68
C ALA A 18 7.58 21.30 -7.79
N TYR A 19 6.76 22.13 -8.35
CA TYR A 19 5.66 21.76 -9.27
C TYR A 19 6.10 21.23 -10.64
N GLY A 20 7.36 21.38 -11.02
CA GLY A 20 7.83 21.15 -12.38
C GLY A 20 7.94 19.69 -12.83
N THR A 21 7.96 18.73 -11.90
CA THR A 21 8.29 17.33 -12.24
C THR A 21 7.07 16.43 -12.37
N LEU A 22 5.92 16.81 -11.81
CA LEU A 22 4.75 15.92 -11.73
C LEU A 22 3.82 15.98 -12.96
N LEU A 23 3.83 17.05 -13.75
CA LEU A 23 2.86 17.23 -14.83
C LEU A 23 3.47 17.44 -16.24
N GLY A 24 4.78 17.34 -16.42
CA GLY A 24 5.41 17.39 -17.75
C GLY A 24 5.25 18.72 -18.50
N GLU A 25 4.72 19.76 -17.89
CA GLU A 25 4.63 21.12 -18.45
C GLU A 25 5.50 22.09 -17.64
N GLU A 26 6.40 22.80 -18.31
CA GLU A 26 7.21 23.89 -17.76
C GLU A 26 6.33 25.12 -17.42
N LYS A 27 5.53 25.04 -16.39
CA LYS A 27 4.92 26.23 -15.77
C LYS A 27 5.46 26.36 -14.35
N HIS A 28 6.25 27.41 -14.13
CA HIS A 28 6.74 27.77 -12.81
C HIS A 28 5.57 27.94 -11.84
N PRO A 29 5.55 27.25 -10.69
CA PRO A 29 4.57 27.51 -9.65
C PRO A 29 4.81 28.91 -9.05
N PRO A 30 3.80 29.57 -8.52
CA PRO A 30 4.01 30.74 -7.70
C PRO A 30 4.91 30.36 -6.51
N GLU A 31 5.87 31.19 -6.19
CA GLU A 31 6.95 30.98 -5.20
C GLU A 31 6.50 30.56 -3.79
N ASN A 32 5.21 30.54 -3.49
CA ASN A 32 4.62 30.23 -2.19
C ASN A 32 3.33 29.40 -2.26
N ALA A 33 3.25 28.40 -3.10
CA ALA A 33 2.11 27.48 -3.06
C ALA A 33 2.19 26.58 -1.82
N SER A 34 1.35 26.82 -0.83
CA SER A 34 1.16 25.94 0.33
C SER A 34 -0.15 25.19 0.18
N LEU A 35 -0.10 23.87 0.42
CA LEU A 35 -1.24 22.99 0.46
C LEU A 35 -1.71 22.79 1.88
N GLU A 36 -2.94 23.19 2.16
CA GLU A 36 -3.58 22.97 3.45
C GLU A 36 -4.74 21.98 3.27
N TYR A 37 -4.62 20.80 3.87
CA TYR A 37 -5.67 19.79 3.89
C TYR A 37 -6.36 19.81 5.25
N GLN A 38 -7.69 19.83 5.24
CA GLN A 38 -8.49 19.54 6.43
C GLN A 38 -9.05 18.12 6.31
N LEU A 39 -8.70 17.27 7.26
CA LEU A 39 -9.33 15.97 7.43
C LEU A 39 -10.64 16.20 8.19
N HIS A 40 -11.77 15.99 7.52
CA HIS A 40 -13.07 16.00 8.19
C HIS A 40 -13.49 14.55 8.48
N GLU A 41 -13.80 14.27 9.74
CA GLU A 41 -14.55 13.07 10.09
C GLU A 41 -15.94 13.15 9.43
N SER A 42 -16.16 12.34 8.42
CA SER A 42 -17.51 12.05 7.94
C SER A 42 -17.95 10.71 8.51
N SER A 43 -19.25 10.55 8.72
CA SER A 43 -19.85 9.30 9.19
C SER A 43 -19.61 8.09 8.27
N HIS A 44 -18.88 8.27 7.16
CA HIS A 44 -18.65 7.27 6.12
C HIS A 44 -17.16 7.11 5.70
N GLY A 45 -16.23 7.55 6.54
CA GLY A 45 -14.79 7.52 6.22
C GLY A 45 -14.27 8.89 5.79
N GLY A 46 -13.05 9.21 6.24
CA GLY A 46 -12.45 10.52 6.00
C GLY A 46 -12.10 10.70 4.53
N ILE A 47 -12.72 11.68 3.89
CA ILE A 47 -12.34 12.13 2.56
C ILE A 47 -11.51 13.41 2.73
N VAL A 48 -10.31 13.44 2.15
CA VAL A 48 -9.48 14.64 2.10
C VAL A 48 -9.98 15.51 0.96
N TYR A 49 -10.65 16.60 1.27
CA TYR A 49 -11.04 17.60 0.28
C TYR A 49 -10.11 18.81 0.38
N PRO A 50 -9.53 19.29 -0.71
CA PRO A 50 -8.92 20.61 -0.74
C PRO A 50 -10.00 21.68 -0.60
N ARG A 51 -9.68 22.75 0.11
CA ARG A 51 -10.62 23.83 0.40
C ARG A 51 -11.00 24.68 -0.80
N ASP A 52 -10.27 24.55 -1.90
CA ASP A 52 -10.49 25.34 -3.14
C ASP A 52 -10.59 24.42 -4.34
N SER A 53 -11.77 24.38 -4.96
CA SER A 53 -12.09 23.53 -6.12
C SER A 53 -11.37 23.93 -7.43
N ALA A 54 -10.73 25.06 -7.48
CA ALA A 54 -10.00 25.56 -8.64
C ALA A 54 -8.50 25.21 -8.63
N SER A 55 -8.01 24.54 -7.57
CA SER A 55 -6.60 24.21 -7.43
C SER A 55 -6.22 22.95 -8.22
N PRO A 56 -5.05 22.91 -8.89
CA PRO A 56 -4.51 21.70 -9.52
C PRO A 56 -4.32 20.53 -8.57
N ILE A 57 -4.48 20.74 -7.27
CA ILE A 57 -4.44 19.77 -6.19
C ILE A 57 -5.53 18.69 -6.28
N HIS A 58 -6.66 18.97 -6.93
CA HIS A 58 -7.71 17.97 -7.16
C HIS A 58 -7.23 16.76 -7.98
N GLN A 59 -6.08 16.88 -8.65
CA GLN A 59 -5.48 15.78 -9.41
C GLN A 59 -4.45 14.97 -8.59
N MET A 60 -4.09 15.45 -7.40
CA MET A 60 -3.09 14.77 -6.57
C MET A 60 -3.66 13.51 -5.94
N VAL A 61 -3.00 12.39 -6.18
CA VAL A 61 -3.34 11.10 -5.58
C VAL A 61 -2.65 11.00 -4.23
N VAL A 62 -3.44 10.82 -3.17
CA VAL A 62 -2.94 10.69 -1.81
C VAL A 62 -3.43 9.39 -1.21
N PHE A 63 -2.50 8.61 -0.66
CA PHE A 63 -2.80 7.46 0.18
C PHE A 63 -2.25 7.72 1.58
N ALA A 64 -2.92 7.20 2.61
CA ALA A 64 -2.52 7.47 3.97
C ALA A 64 -2.78 6.26 4.89
N TYR A 65 -1.77 5.88 5.66
CA TYR A 65 -1.77 4.71 6.52
C TYR A 65 -1.43 5.11 7.96
N GLY A 66 -2.30 4.77 8.91
CA GLY A 66 -2.07 4.96 10.32
C GLY A 66 -1.07 3.96 10.91
N ALA A 67 -0.68 4.16 12.16
CA ALA A 67 0.20 3.24 12.90
C ALA A 67 -0.47 1.87 13.08
N ASN A 68 -1.75 1.87 13.47
CA ASN A 68 -2.53 0.64 13.54
C ASN A 68 -3.04 0.27 12.15
N ARG A 69 -2.44 -0.75 11.57
CA ARG A 69 -2.76 -1.30 10.25
C ARG A 69 -3.24 -2.74 10.40
N PRO A 70 -4.48 -2.96 10.92
CA PRO A 70 -4.96 -4.32 11.11
C PRO A 70 -5.07 -5.04 9.76
N ILE A 71 -4.57 -6.28 9.74
CA ILE A 71 -4.63 -7.12 8.55
C ILE A 71 -6.09 -7.50 8.31
N GLY A 72 -6.60 -7.20 7.13
CA GLY A 72 -7.96 -7.58 6.76
C GLY A 72 -8.16 -9.10 6.80
N SER A 73 -9.26 -9.52 7.40
CA SER A 73 -9.64 -10.92 7.54
C SER A 73 -11.10 -11.09 7.16
N GLY A 74 -11.46 -10.84 5.94
CA GLY A 74 -12.85 -10.92 5.51
C GLY A 74 -12.94 -11.11 4.01
N SER A 75 -14.14 -10.91 3.47
CA SER A 75 -14.34 -10.91 2.04
C SER A 75 -13.89 -9.61 1.41
N LEU A 76 -13.29 -9.69 0.22
CA LEU A 76 -12.98 -8.51 -0.60
C LEU A 76 -14.21 -7.68 -0.92
N SER A 77 -15.40 -8.29 -0.94
CA SER A 77 -16.67 -7.58 -1.15
C SER A 77 -17.03 -6.61 -0.02
N GLU A 78 -16.48 -6.81 1.17
CA GLU A 78 -16.66 -5.95 2.34
C GLU A 78 -15.55 -4.89 2.44
N TYR A 79 -14.48 -5.02 1.66
CA TYR A 79 -13.37 -4.09 1.63
C TYR A 79 -13.74 -2.84 0.83
N HIS A 80 -13.74 -1.71 1.50
CA HIS A 80 -13.94 -0.41 0.86
C HIS A 80 -12.58 0.26 0.69
N SER A 81 -12.19 0.39 -0.56
CA SER A 81 -10.96 1.02 -0.97
C SER A 81 -11.05 2.55 -0.83
N ASP A 82 -10.77 3.04 0.35
CA ASP A 82 -10.47 4.45 0.59
C ASP A 82 -9.00 4.53 1.04
N GLY A 83 -8.14 4.98 0.16
CA GLY A 83 -6.70 4.99 0.37
C GLY A 83 -6.21 5.82 1.56
N THR A 84 -7.10 6.49 2.30
CA THR A 84 -6.77 7.32 3.47
C THR A 84 -7.40 6.82 4.77
N ARG A 85 -8.27 5.84 4.67
CA ARG A 85 -9.14 5.40 5.76
C ARG A 85 -8.38 4.94 7.01
N SER A 86 -7.29 4.21 6.83
CA SER A 86 -6.52 3.66 7.97
C SER A 86 -5.76 4.73 8.77
N LEU A 87 -5.52 5.92 8.21
CA LEU A 87 -4.95 7.04 8.95
C LEU A 87 -5.97 7.70 9.87
N VAL A 88 -7.24 7.73 9.47
CA VAL A 88 -8.32 8.45 10.16
C VAL A 88 -9.07 7.54 11.11
N LEU A 89 -9.28 6.29 10.73
CA LEU A 89 -10.00 5.29 11.52
C LEU A 89 -9.01 4.26 12.07
N GLU A 90 -8.80 4.25 13.37
CA GLU A 90 -7.82 3.43 14.06
C GLU A 90 -7.96 1.91 13.78
N ASN A 91 -9.16 1.45 13.50
CA ASN A 91 -9.47 0.03 13.24
C ASN A 91 -9.84 -0.26 11.78
N ALA A 92 -9.54 0.64 10.84
CA ALA A 92 -9.79 0.38 9.43
C ALA A 92 -8.82 -0.70 8.91
N PRO A 93 -9.32 -1.88 8.52
CA PRO A 93 -8.44 -2.95 8.07
C PRO A 93 -7.86 -2.65 6.68
N LEU A 94 -6.64 -3.10 6.47
CA LEU A 94 -6.04 -3.21 5.14
C LEU A 94 -6.80 -4.26 4.32
N ILE A 95 -6.53 -4.29 3.01
CA ILE A 95 -7.10 -5.31 2.12
C ILE A 95 -6.83 -6.72 2.67
N PRO A 96 -7.80 -7.67 2.58
CA PRO A 96 -7.55 -9.07 2.88
C PRO A 96 -6.56 -9.67 1.87
N ALA A 97 -5.28 -9.53 2.15
CA ALA A 97 -4.19 -9.81 1.21
C ALA A 97 -4.22 -11.25 0.65
N GLU A 98 -4.48 -12.25 1.52
CA GLU A 98 -4.58 -13.65 1.09
C GLU A 98 -5.75 -13.86 0.13
N GLU A 99 -6.90 -13.26 0.41
CA GLU A 99 -8.07 -13.38 -0.45
C GLU A 99 -7.86 -12.68 -1.79
N TRP A 100 -7.24 -11.50 -1.77
CA TRP A 100 -6.89 -10.80 -3.01
C TRP A 100 -5.95 -11.63 -3.90
N LEU A 101 -4.91 -12.22 -3.33
CA LEU A 101 -3.99 -13.09 -4.06
C LEU A 101 -4.71 -14.31 -4.66
N LEU A 102 -5.58 -14.96 -3.88
CA LEU A 102 -6.39 -16.09 -4.36
C LEU A 102 -7.35 -15.68 -5.48
N GLN A 103 -7.97 -14.51 -5.37
CA GLN A 103 -8.86 -13.99 -6.40
C GLN A 103 -8.11 -13.69 -7.70
N GLN A 104 -6.92 -13.06 -7.62
CA GLN A 104 -6.13 -12.81 -8.84
C GLN A 104 -5.66 -14.11 -9.49
N ASP A 105 -5.22 -15.10 -8.71
CA ASP A 105 -4.85 -16.43 -9.24
C ASP A 105 -6.05 -17.13 -9.93
N LEU A 106 -7.23 -17.06 -9.31
CA LEU A 106 -8.45 -17.61 -9.91
C LEU A 106 -8.82 -16.91 -11.21
N LEU A 107 -8.79 -15.59 -11.24
CA LEU A 107 -9.08 -14.80 -12.44
C LEU A 107 -8.05 -15.03 -13.54
N ALA A 108 -6.77 -15.16 -13.19
CA ALA A 108 -5.70 -15.44 -14.14
C ALA A 108 -5.89 -16.80 -14.83
N ARG A 109 -6.40 -17.81 -14.10
CA ARG A 109 -6.62 -19.16 -14.64
C ARG A 109 -7.94 -19.32 -15.39
N HIS A 110 -8.98 -18.61 -14.99
CA HIS A 110 -10.36 -18.84 -15.43
C HIS A 110 -11.10 -17.58 -15.91
N GLY A 111 -10.49 -16.40 -15.85
CA GLY A 111 -11.12 -15.14 -16.23
C GLY A 111 -11.29 -14.99 -17.74
N ASN A 112 -12.52 -14.92 -18.21
CA ASN A 112 -12.83 -14.64 -19.61
C ASN A 112 -12.58 -13.16 -19.94
N GLY A 113 -11.46 -12.87 -20.62
CA GLY A 113 -11.07 -11.49 -21.02
C GLY A 113 -10.12 -10.79 -20.04
N ASP A 114 -10.29 -10.95 -18.75
CA ASP A 114 -9.49 -10.28 -17.71
C ASP A 114 -8.28 -11.12 -17.22
N ALA A 115 -8.14 -12.36 -17.70
CA ALA A 115 -7.12 -13.29 -17.24
C ALA A 115 -5.70 -12.73 -17.38
N LYS A 116 -5.38 -12.07 -18.49
CA LYS A 116 -4.07 -11.46 -18.72
C LYS A 116 -3.79 -10.32 -17.74
N GLN A 117 -4.78 -9.48 -17.47
CA GLN A 117 -4.62 -8.38 -16.53
C GLN A 117 -4.47 -8.89 -15.10
N ALA A 118 -5.26 -9.89 -14.71
CA ALA A 118 -5.15 -10.52 -13.40
C ALA A 118 -3.77 -11.16 -13.20
N GLN A 119 -3.24 -11.86 -14.21
CA GLN A 119 -1.89 -12.43 -14.19
C GLN A 119 -0.83 -11.33 -14.02
N GLN A 120 -0.90 -10.26 -14.80
CA GLN A 120 0.04 -9.13 -14.69
C GLN A 120 0.03 -8.48 -13.30
N ARG A 121 -1.16 -8.30 -12.70
CA ARG A 121 -1.30 -7.77 -11.35
C ARG A 121 -0.70 -8.70 -10.31
N LEU A 122 -0.96 -10.00 -10.45
CA LEU A 122 -0.42 -11.02 -9.56
C LEU A 122 1.10 -11.07 -9.65
N ASP A 123 1.67 -11.11 -10.85
CA ASP A 123 3.11 -11.13 -11.09
C ASP A 123 3.78 -9.87 -10.50
N THR A 124 3.15 -8.70 -10.71
CA THR A 124 3.66 -7.42 -10.15
C THR A 124 3.72 -7.45 -8.64
N VAL A 125 2.68 -7.97 -7.97
CA VAL A 125 2.65 -8.07 -6.51
C VAL A 125 3.67 -9.10 -6.00
N ILE A 126 3.79 -10.25 -6.64
CA ILE A 126 4.77 -11.29 -6.26
C ILE A 126 6.19 -10.74 -6.40
N GLU A 127 6.50 -10.08 -7.50
CA GLU A 127 7.82 -9.47 -7.72
C GLU A 127 8.13 -8.37 -6.69
N LEU A 128 7.15 -7.50 -6.40
CA LEU A 128 7.27 -6.49 -5.36
C LEU A 128 7.60 -7.11 -4.00
N LEU A 129 6.87 -8.15 -3.59
CA LEU A 129 7.07 -8.79 -2.29
C LEU A 129 8.42 -9.50 -2.21
N LYS A 130 8.89 -10.11 -3.30
CA LYS A 130 10.23 -10.71 -3.38
C LYS A 130 11.34 -9.68 -3.25
N ASN A 131 11.18 -8.52 -3.88
CA ASN A 131 12.20 -7.47 -3.88
C ASN A 131 12.21 -6.65 -2.59
N LEU A 132 11.05 -6.48 -1.95
CA LEU A 132 10.93 -5.69 -0.73
C LEU A 132 11.58 -6.34 0.48
N LEU A 133 11.56 -7.67 0.54
CA LEU A 133 12.08 -8.42 1.68
C LEU A 133 13.54 -8.77 1.45
N PRO A 134 14.43 -8.48 2.41
CA PRO A 134 15.85 -8.71 2.26
C PRO A 134 16.21 -10.20 2.25
N ASP A 135 17.36 -10.50 1.64
CA ASP A 135 18.08 -11.77 1.75
C ASP A 135 17.30 -13.00 1.25
N ASP A 136 16.46 -12.84 0.21
CA ASP A 136 15.63 -13.91 -0.36
C ASP A 136 14.68 -14.58 0.66
N ASP A 137 14.29 -13.85 1.71
CA ASP A 137 13.37 -14.33 2.73
C ASP A 137 12.04 -14.84 2.12
N ILE A 138 11.63 -14.23 0.99
CA ILE A 138 10.54 -14.73 0.15
C ILE A 138 11.07 -15.04 -1.25
N GLN A 139 11.15 -16.33 -1.55
CA GLN A 139 11.60 -16.79 -2.87
C GLN A 139 10.46 -16.88 -3.87
N ASP A 140 9.27 -17.25 -3.42
CA ASP A 140 8.09 -17.38 -4.26
C ASP A 140 6.80 -17.39 -3.45
N ILE A 141 5.68 -17.16 -4.14
CA ILE A 141 4.32 -17.29 -3.60
C ILE A 141 3.57 -18.30 -4.44
N THR A 142 3.02 -19.32 -3.79
CA THR A 142 2.35 -20.45 -4.44
C THR A 142 0.93 -20.63 -3.88
N PHE A 143 0.09 -21.28 -4.68
CA PHE A 143 -1.31 -21.53 -4.35
C PHE A 143 -1.52 -23.04 -4.28
N LYS A 144 -1.87 -23.55 -3.09
CA LYS A 144 -1.99 -24.99 -2.84
C LYS A 144 -3.31 -25.33 -2.19
N ALA A 145 -3.87 -26.45 -2.62
CA ALA A 145 -4.98 -27.06 -1.90
C ALA A 145 -4.47 -27.60 -0.57
N ILE A 146 -5.11 -27.19 0.52
CA ILE A 146 -4.89 -27.76 1.85
C ILE A 146 -6.14 -28.50 2.30
N GLU A 147 -5.96 -29.64 2.90
CA GLU A 147 -7.02 -30.44 3.47
C GLU A 147 -7.32 -29.95 4.90
N LEU A 148 -8.56 -29.55 5.14
CA LEU A 148 -9.03 -29.12 6.46
C LEU A 148 -9.71 -30.27 7.19
N SER A 149 -10.33 -31.19 6.43
CA SER A 149 -10.94 -32.43 6.87
C SER A 149 -11.11 -33.35 5.66
N PRO A 150 -11.44 -34.64 5.84
CA PRO A 150 -11.65 -35.58 4.72
C PRO A 150 -12.68 -35.11 3.67
N THR A 151 -13.57 -34.21 4.05
CA THR A 151 -14.62 -33.67 3.17
C THR A 151 -14.46 -32.19 2.85
N ARG A 152 -13.36 -31.55 3.31
CA ARG A 152 -13.22 -30.11 3.21
C ARG A 152 -11.80 -29.71 2.80
N GLN A 153 -11.67 -29.20 1.60
CA GLN A 153 -10.43 -28.63 1.08
C GLN A 153 -10.60 -27.12 0.84
N ARG A 154 -9.52 -26.37 0.93
CA ARG A 154 -9.46 -24.99 0.47
C ARG A 154 -8.12 -24.73 -0.20
N ILE A 155 -8.09 -23.74 -1.09
CA ILE A 155 -6.83 -23.21 -1.59
C ILE A 155 -6.28 -22.22 -0.55
N ALA A 156 -5.00 -22.29 -0.28
CA ALA A 156 -4.30 -21.38 0.60
C ALA A 156 -3.04 -20.83 -0.08
N VAL A 157 -2.69 -19.60 0.27
CA VAL A 157 -1.44 -18.98 -0.17
C VAL A 157 -0.30 -19.50 0.67
N HIS A 158 0.74 -20.00 0.02
CA HIS A 158 1.98 -20.45 0.62
C HIS A 158 3.13 -19.54 0.18
N VAL A 159 4.07 -19.36 1.07
CA VAL A 159 5.28 -18.57 0.85
C VAL A 159 6.46 -19.52 0.89
N LYS A 160 7.25 -19.53 -0.18
CA LYS A 160 8.50 -20.28 -0.25
C LYS A 160 9.61 -19.45 0.36
N THR A 161 10.24 -19.98 1.38
CA THR A 161 11.37 -19.38 2.09
C THR A 161 12.61 -20.25 1.94
N PRO A 162 13.82 -19.79 2.28
CA PRO A 162 15.03 -20.62 2.32
C PRO A 162 14.92 -21.84 3.24
N TYR A 163 14.04 -21.78 4.23
CA TYR A 163 13.86 -22.83 5.23
C TYR A 163 12.72 -23.79 4.92
N GLY A 164 12.00 -23.55 3.82
CA GLY A 164 10.87 -24.37 3.39
C GLY A 164 9.66 -23.51 3.00
N GLU A 165 8.58 -24.19 2.69
CA GLU A 165 7.34 -23.58 2.28
C GLU A 165 6.33 -23.58 3.42
N VAL A 166 5.80 -22.41 3.74
CA VAL A 166 4.88 -22.21 4.86
C VAL A 166 3.62 -21.47 4.41
N PRO A 167 2.45 -21.74 5.01
CA PRO A 167 1.27 -20.92 4.76
C PRO A 167 1.53 -19.45 5.11
N LEU A 168 1.03 -18.52 4.29
CA LEU A 168 1.16 -17.08 4.52
C LEU A 168 0.73 -16.69 5.95
N ARG A 169 -0.32 -17.30 6.45
CA ARG A 169 -0.82 -17.07 7.82
C ARG A 169 0.14 -17.47 8.93
N SER A 170 1.09 -18.36 8.64
CA SER A 170 2.09 -18.83 9.61
C SER A 170 3.32 -17.94 9.71
N LEU A 171 3.43 -16.93 8.83
CA LEU A 171 4.48 -15.92 8.91
C LEU A 171 4.32 -15.07 10.17
N SER A 172 5.42 -14.50 10.65
CA SER A 172 5.37 -13.55 11.78
C SER A 172 4.48 -12.35 11.48
N LEU A 173 4.00 -11.68 12.52
CA LEU A 173 3.14 -10.51 12.38
C LEU A 173 3.80 -9.44 11.50
N GLY A 174 5.09 -9.17 11.68
CA GLY A 174 5.82 -8.17 10.89
C GLY A 174 5.79 -8.46 9.39
N TYR A 175 6.06 -9.72 8.97
CA TYR A 175 5.94 -10.13 7.57
C TYR A 175 4.53 -9.92 7.04
N ARG A 176 3.54 -10.40 7.78
CA ARG A 176 2.14 -10.32 7.35
C ARG A 176 1.66 -8.88 7.22
N THR A 177 2.01 -8.02 8.18
CA THR A 177 1.62 -6.60 8.15
C THR A 177 2.28 -5.88 6.98
N LEU A 178 3.58 -6.10 6.77
CA LEU A 178 4.30 -5.49 5.65
C LEU A 178 3.72 -5.94 4.30
N MET A 179 3.50 -7.25 4.13
CA MET A 179 2.89 -7.78 2.90
C MET A 179 1.49 -7.21 2.68
N ALA A 180 0.64 -7.20 3.71
CA ALA A 180 -0.73 -6.68 3.59
C ALA A 180 -0.73 -5.19 3.21
N TRP A 181 0.13 -4.38 3.83
CA TRP A 181 0.26 -2.97 3.49
C TRP A 181 0.77 -2.75 2.07
N MET A 182 1.78 -3.52 1.63
CA MET A 182 2.30 -3.40 0.27
C MET A 182 1.29 -3.84 -0.79
N ILE A 183 0.55 -4.90 -0.52
CA ILE A 183 -0.54 -5.34 -1.40
C ILE A 183 -1.62 -4.26 -1.45
N ASP A 184 -2.02 -3.71 -0.30
CA ASP A 184 -3.03 -2.66 -0.22
C ASP A 184 -2.64 -1.44 -1.06
N LEU A 185 -1.44 -0.89 -0.85
CA LEU A 185 -0.93 0.24 -1.63
C LEU A 185 -0.90 -0.07 -3.13
N THR A 186 -0.44 -1.26 -3.50
CA THR A 186 -0.35 -1.68 -4.89
C THR A 186 -1.74 -1.77 -5.54
N VAL A 187 -2.72 -2.33 -4.82
CA VAL A 187 -4.11 -2.42 -5.29
C VAL A 187 -4.73 -1.05 -5.44
N GLN A 188 -4.46 -0.12 -4.52
CA GLN A 188 -4.89 1.27 -4.63
C GLN A 188 -4.29 1.96 -5.87
N MET A 189 -3.00 1.73 -6.15
CA MET A 189 -2.35 2.23 -7.36
C MET A 189 -2.97 1.64 -8.64
N PHE A 190 -3.29 0.34 -8.66
CA PHE A 190 -4.01 -0.28 -9.79
C PHE A 190 -5.40 0.32 -9.99
N ALA A 191 -6.14 0.56 -8.91
CA ALA A 191 -7.46 1.16 -8.98
C ALA A 191 -7.42 2.62 -9.47
N ARG A 192 -6.40 3.36 -9.05
CA ARG A 192 -6.25 4.77 -9.40
C ARG A 192 -5.74 5.00 -10.81
N TYR A 193 -4.92 4.07 -11.32
CA TYR A 193 -4.29 4.15 -12.63
C TYR A 193 -4.60 2.93 -13.51
N PRO A 194 -5.89 2.65 -13.81
CA PRO A 194 -6.31 1.41 -14.47
C PRO A 194 -5.75 1.27 -15.89
N ASP A 195 -5.55 2.39 -16.58
CA ASP A 195 -5.08 2.42 -17.98
C ASP A 195 -3.54 2.47 -18.09
N SER A 196 -2.84 2.59 -16.96
CA SER A 196 -1.39 2.67 -16.98
C SER A 196 -0.75 1.31 -17.17
N LYS A 197 0.23 1.23 -18.07
CA LYS A 197 1.08 0.03 -18.20
C LYS A 197 2.02 -0.18 -17.03
N LYS A 198 2.30 0.88 -16.26
CA LYS A 198 3.17 0.88 -15.07
C LYS A 198 2.49 1.64 -13.93
N PRO A 199 1.45 1.10 -13.31
CA PRO A 199 0.70 1.78 -12.26
C PRO A 199 1.57 2.21 -11.07
N LEU A 200 2.51 1.37 -10.64
CA LEU A 200 3.39 1.66 -9.50
C LEU A 200 4.41 2.78 -9.78
N HIS A 201 4.62 3.15 -11.05
CA HIS A 201 5.47 4.27 -11.43
C HIS A 201 4.68 5.57 -11.62
N GLN A 202 3.39 5.59 -11.31
CA GLN A 202 2.58 6.80 -11.41
C GLN A 202 2.76 7.68 -10.17
N PRO A 203 2.56 9.00 -10.29
CA PRO A 203 2.77 9.94 -9.19
C PRO A 203 1.71 9.78 -8.10
N ALA A 204 2.15 9.74 -6.85
CA ALA A 204 1.30 9.77 -5.66
C ALA A 204 2.04 10.33 -4.46
N VAL A 205 1.30 10.70 -3.43
CA VAL A 205 1.82 10.99 -2.09
C VAL A 205 1.31 9.92 -1.14
N VAL A 206 2.21 9.31 -0.39
CA VAL A 206 1.87 8.27 0.57
C VAL A 206 2.31 8.71 1.96
N LEU A 207 1.34 8.88 2.84
CA LEU A 207 1.56 9.19 4.26
C LEU A 207 1.58 7.89 5.05
N VAL A 208 2.60 7.67 5.87
CA VAL A 208 2.68 6.45 6.69
C VAL A 208 3.10 6.82 8.10
N ASP A 209 2.21 6.55 9.04
CA ASP A 209 2.52 6.73 10.46
C ASP A 209 3.21 5.47 11.00
N GLU A 210 4.29 5.67 11.76
CA GLU A 210 5.11 4.60 12.34
C GLU A 210 5.48 3.50 11.33
N ILE A 211 6.21 3.87 10.28
CA ILE A 211 6.58 2.93 9.22
C ILE A 211 7.42 1.74 9.73
N ASP A 212 8.17 1.96 10.81
CA ASP A 212 9.06 0.98 11.45
C ASP A 212 8.30 -0.02 12.36
N LEU A 213 7.03 0.24 12.65
CA LEU A 213 6.26 -0.61 13.54
C LEU A 213 6.19 -2.06 13.03
N HIS A 214 6.56 -3.00 13.89
CA HIS A 214 6.65 -4.44 13.62
C HIS A 214 7.71 -4.85 12.58
N LEU A 215 8.51 -3.93 12.02
CA LEU A 215 9.57 -4.27 11.10
C LEU A 215 10.81 -4.79 11.85
N HIS A 216 11.36 -5.89 11.36
CA HIS A 216 12.66 -6.36 11.82
C HIS A 216 13.76 -5.31 11.52
N PRO A 217 14.79 -5.11 12.37
CA PRO A 217 15.86 -4.11 12.15
C PRO A 217 16.53 -4.17 10.79
N LYS A 218 16.68 -5.35 10.19
CA LYS A 218 17.21 -5.51 8.82
C LYS A 218 16.33 -4.81 7.77
N TRP A 219 15.01 -4.87 7.95
CA TRP A 219 14.06 -4.24 7.01
C TRP A 219 13.97 -2.74 7.20
N GLN A 220 14.05 -2.27 8.44
CA GLN A 220 14.08 -0.84 8.73
C GLN A 220 15.19 -0.12 7.96
N ARG A 221 16.34 -0.76 7.76
CA ARG A 221 17.45 -0.20 6.97
C ARG A 221 17.25 -0.20 5.45
N LYS A 222 16.40 -1.08 4.94
CA LYS A 222 16.22 -1.28 3.50
C LYS A 222 14.90 -0.76 2.96
N VAL A 223 13.88 -0.59 3.82
CA VAL A 223 12.51 -0.30 3.40
C VAL A 223 12.42 0.91 2.49
N PHE A 224 13.09 2.01 2.80
CA PHE A 224 13.06 3.20 1.95
C PHE A 224 13.73 3.01 0.61
N THR A 225 14.87 2.33 0.59
CA THR A 225 15.56 2.05 -0.67
C THR A 225 14.70 1.21 -1.59
N GLU A 226 14.02 0.21 -1.06
CA GLU A 226 13.17 -0.67 -1.86
C GLU A 226 11.86 0.01 -2.25
N LEU A 227 11.27 0.82 -1.37
CA LEU A 227 10.11 1.65 -1.72
C LEU A 227 10.43 2.63 -2.84
N ALA A 228 11.57 3.32 -2.78
CA ALA A 228 11.99 4.27 -3.82
C ALA A 228 12.25 3.61 -5.17
N LYS A 229 12.75 2.37 -5.19
CA LYS A 229 12.93 1.60 -6.43
C LYS A 229 11.59 1.17 -7.02
N THR A 230 10.69 0.69 -6.17
CA THR A 230 9.39 0.15 -6.60
C THR A 230 8.42 1.24 -7.02
N PHE A 231 8.45 2.37 -6.32
CA PHE A 231 7.55 3.52 -6.51
C PHE A 231 8.35 4.80 -6.83
N PRO A 232 9.04 4.88 -7.96
CA PRO A 232 10.02 5.93 -8.24
C PRO A 232 9.43 7.34 -8.30
N ASN A 233 8.12 7.48 -8.55
CA ASN A 233 7.42 8.76 -8.65
C ASN A 233 6.46 8.99 -7.46
N VAL A 234 6.57 8.17 -6.41
CA VAL A 234 5.77 8.35 -5.20
C VAL A 234 6.60 9.08 -4.15
N GLN A 235 6.01 10.12 -3.58
CA GLN A 235 6.57 10.78 -2.41
C GLN A 235 6.06 10.12 -1.13
N PHE A 236 6.94 9.53 -0.36
CA PHE A 236 6.64 9.00 0.97
C PHE A 236 6.89 10.08 2.04
N ILE A 237 5.90 10.34 2.89
CA ILE A 237 5.99 11.17 4.08
C ILE A 237 5.71 10.26 5.26
N VAL A 238 6.69 10.02 6.10
CA VAL A 238 6.61 8.98 7.13
C VAL A 238 6.98 9.51 8.50
N THR A 239 6.41 8.91 9.54
CA THR A 239 6.92 8.99 10.90
C THR A 239 7.63 7.68 11.25
N ALA A 240 8.65 7.74 12.10
CA ALA A 240 9.35 6.59 12.60
C ALA A 240 9.97 6.89 13.97
N HIS A 241 10.08 5.87 14.80
CA HIS A 241 10.75 5.94 16.09
C HIS A 241 12.16 5.30 16.06
N SER A 242 12.40 4.42 15.11
CA SER A 242 13.70 3.74 14.99
C SER A 242 14.75 4.60 14.30
N PRO A 243 15.95 4.75 14.88
CA PRO A 243 17.07 5.43 14.23
C PRO A 243 17.62 4.67 13.02
N LEU A 244 17.17 3.44 12.78
CA LEU A 244 17.62 2.60 11.65
C LEU A 244 16.90 2.93 10.34
N ILE A 245 15.86 3.77 10.41
CA ILE A 245 15.05 4.21 9.27
C ILE A 245 15.69 5.37 8.50
N VAL A 246 16.73 6.00 9.05
CA VAL A 246 17.41 7.17 8.46
C VAL A 246 18.52 6.77 7.49
#